data_352eb3d6abbeaa032920d2a0eea09aa2
#
_entry.id   352eb3d6abbeaa032920d2a0eea09aa2
#
_cell.length_a   1.000
_cell.length_b   1.000
_cell.length_c   1.000
_cell.angle_alpha   90.00
_cell.angle_beta   90.00
_cell.angle_gamma   90.00
#
_symmetry.space_group_name_H-M   'P 1'
#
loop_
_entity.id
_entity.type
_entity.pdbx_description
1 polymer ?
#
loop_
_entity_poly.entity_id
_entity_poly.type
_entity_poly.pdbx_seq_one_letter_code
_entity_poly.pdbx_strand_id
1 'polypeptide(L)'
;NQERIKVVIVGTGKIAELFALNIHPRFDLYFAAHKNYKKAQELARHSGGEALELKDLKGRISEVDVLISATSSPHFLFDQSYFRKAVSRREKPLYLYDLAMPRDINPDVENLSWVILNNLETLEVVIDAYNKNQSISVLLAEEIIEEIVRVCIEEIYEDGFKVGDAAQPLSYKTS
;
A
#
# COMPACT_ATOMS: atom_id res chain seq x y z
N ASN A 1 -13.74 -8.44 19.10
CA ASN A 1 -12.68 -7.51 18.67
C ASN A 1 -12.36 -7.85 17.22
N GLN A 2 -12.74 -6.97 16.30
CA GLN A 2 -12.29 -7.09 14.92
C GLN A 2 -10.79 -6.76 14.86
N GLU A 3 -10.00 -7.63 14.25
CA GLU A 3 -8.57 -7.43 14.03
C GLU A 3 -8.35 -6.15 13.21
N ARG A 4 -7.42 -5.30 13.62
CA ARG A 4 -7.09 -4.08 12.90
C ARG A 4 -6.05 -4.40 11.82
N ILE A 5 -6.13 -3.73 10.69
CA ILE A 5 -5.23 -3.91 9.55
C ILE A 5 -4.05 -2.98 9.73
N LYS A 6 -2.84 -3.51 9.79
CA LYS A 6 -1.61 -2.73 9.91
C LYS A 6 -1.11 -2.29 8.53
N VAL A 7 -1.25 -1.00 8.26
CA VAL A 7 -0.89 -0.37 6.99
C VAL A 7 0.35 0.50 7.17
N VAL A 8 1.42 0.18 6.46
CA VAL A 8 2.63 1.00 6.42
C VAL A 8 2.68 1.76 5.11
N ILE A 9 2.85 3.07 5.20
CA ILE A 9 3.01 3.97 4.06
C ILE A 9 4.47 4.44 4.05
N VAL A 10 5.19 4.11 2.99
CA VAL A 10 6.59 4.49 2.77
C VAL A 10 6.64 5.73 1.88
N GLY A 11 7.15 6.81 2.44
CA GLY A 11 7.15 8.13 1.81
C GLY A 11 6.30 9.14 2.58
N THR A 12 6.49 10.42 2.26
CA THR A 12 5.81 11.54 2.95
C THR A 12 5.24 12.56 1.96
N GLY A 13 5.00 12.13 0.74
CA GLY A 13 4.42 12.94 -0.32
C GLY A 13 2.90 13.01 -0.28
N LYS A 14 2.30 13.50 -1.37
CA LYS A 14 0.85 13.70 -1.50
C LYS A 14 0.03 12.44 -1.20
N ILE A 15 0.48 11.28 -1.66
CA ILE A 15 -0.21 10.01 -1.39
C ILE A 15 -0.28 9.73 0.13
N ALA A 16 0.84 9.91 0.85
CA ALA A 16 0.84 9.73 2.31
C ALA A 16 -0.06 10.74 3.02
N GLU A 17 -0.14 11.98 2.54
CA GLU A 17 -1.06 13.00 3.05
C GLU A 17 -2.52 12.57 2.87
N LEU A 18 -2.87 12.07 1.70
CA LEU A 18 -4.24 11.61 1.41
C LEU A 18 -4.64 10.40 2.26
N PHE A 19 -3.73 9.44 2.47
CA PHE A 19 -3.97 8.35 3.41
C PHE A 19 -4.15 8.85 4.85
N ALA A 20 -3.37 9.85 5.27
CA ALA A 20 -3.53 10.43 6.60
C ALA A 20 -4.86 11.18 6.79
N LEU A 21 -5.43 11.72 5.71
CA LEU A 21 -6.73 12.42 5.73
C LEU A 21 -7.93 11.46 5.62
N ASN A 22 -7.76 10.32 4.94
CA ASN A 22 -8.81 9.34 4.70
C ASN A 22 -8.68 8.16 5.68
N ILE A 23 -8.68 8.45 6.97
CA ILE A 23 -8.49 7.44 8.02
C ILE A 23 -9.68 6.49 8.06
N HIS A 24 -9.40 5.20 7.93
CA HIS A 24 -10.38 4.16 8.19
C HIS A 24 -10.25 3.63 9.63
N PRO A 25 -11.36 3.49 10.39
CA PRO A 25 -11.30 3.10 11.81
C PRO A 25 -10.62 1.74 12.08
N ARG A 26 -10.51 0.89 11.05
CA ARG A 26 -9.89 -0.43 11.13
C ARG A 26 -8.40 -0.45 10.80
N PHE A 27 -7.83 0.68 10.41
CA PHE A 27 -6.41 0.76 10.06
C PHE A 27 -5.59 1.23 11.25
N ASP A 28 -4.46 0.57 11.46
CA ASP A 28 -3.33 1.08 12.23
C ASP A 28 -2.31 1.60 11.24
N LEU A 29 -2.21 2.92 11.11
CA LEU A 29 -1.35 3.57 10.14
C LEU A 29 0.05 3.81 10.69
N TYR A 30 1.05 3.45 9.87
CA TYR A 30 2.46 3.72 10.12
C TYR A 30 3.04 4.48 8.94
N PHE A 31 3.73 5.59 9.19
CA PHE A 31 4.39 6.38 8.17
C PHE A 31 5.90 6.19 8.26
N ALA A 32 6.47 5.49 7.27
CA ALA A 32 7.90 5.21 7.21
C ALA A 32 8.62 6.21 6.31
N ALA A 33 9.69 6.83 6.81
CA ALA A 33 10.49 7.78 6.04
C ALA A 33 11.99 7.62 6.31
N HIS A 34 12.80 7.93 5.28
CA HIS A 34 14.26 7.97 5.40
C HIS A 34 14.75 9.41 5.68
N LYS A 35 14.43 10.36 4.79
CA LYS A 35 14.95 11.74 4.87
C LYS A 35 14.02 12.70 5.62
N ASN A 36 12.71 12.53 5.49
CA ASN A 36 11.71 13.47 6.01
C ASN A 36 10.97 12.90 7.22
N TYR A 37 11.69 12.39 8.20
CA TYR A 37 11.08 11.79 9.40
C TYR A 37 10.17 12.75 10.16
N LYS A 38 10.51 14.05 10.23
CA LYS A 38 9.62 15.07 10.82
C LYS A 38 8.25 15.13 10.15
N LYS A 39 8.22 15.05 8.81
CA LYS A 39 6.96 15.02 8.06
C LYS A 39 6.17 13.73 8.34
N ALA A 40 6.85 12.59 8.46
CA ALA A 40 6.19 11.35 8.87
C ALA A 40 5.57 11.46 10.26
N GLN A 41 6.24 12.12 11.21
CA GLN A 41 5.69 12.39 12.54
C GLN A 41 4.46 13.33 12.51
N GLU A 42 4.44 14.32 11.61
CA GLU A 42 3.28 15.20 11.41
C GLU A 42 2.08 14.42 10.87
N LEU A 43 2.29 13.59 9.84
CA LEU A 43 1.26 12.73 9.27
C LEU A 43 0.70 11.74 10.30
N ALA A 44 1.59 11.10 11.05
CA ALA A 44 1.20 10.19 12.13
C ALA A 44 0.35 10.89 13.19
N ARG A 45 0.75 12.09 13.62
CA ARG A 45 -0.01 12.88 14.62
C ARG A 45 -1.39 13.26 14.11
N HIS A 46 -1.52 13.62 12.82
CA HIS A 46 -2.82 13.97 12.22
C HIS A 46 -3.77 12.78 12.12
N SER A 47 -3.22 11.62 11.80
CA SER A 47 -4.01 10.40 11.57
C SER A 47 -4.21 9.54 12.83
N GLY A 48 -3.57 9.88 13.94
CA GLY A 48 -3.53 9.00 15.12
C GLY A 48 -2.68 7.74 14.92
N GLY A 49 -1.80 7.75 13.90
CA GLY A 49 -0.87 6.65 13.59
C GLY A 49 0.50 6.81 14.26
N GLU A 50 1.47 6.06 13.77
CA GLU A 50 2.86 6.08 14.25
C GLU A 50 3.83 6.43 13.13
N ALA A 51 4.93 7.11 13.46
CA ALA A 51 6.05 7.36 12.54
C ALA A 51 7.16 6.32 12.75
N LEU A 52 7.72 5.83 11.65
CA LEU A 52 8.84 4.88 11.64
C LEU A 52 10.02 5.45 10.85
N GLU A 53 11.24 5.20 11.30
CA GLU A 53 12.38 5.32 10.39
C GLU A 53 12.38 4.13 9.42
N LEU A 54 12.66 4.40 8.14
CA LEU A 54 12.62 3.35 7.10
C LEU A 54 13.55 2.16 7.43
N LYS A 55 14.68 2.42 8.10
CA LYS A 55 15.62 1.37 8.54
C LYS A 55 15.00 0.36 9.53
N ASP A 56 14.01 0.81 10.33
CA ASP A 56 13.40 0.00 11.38
C ASP A 56 12.21 -0.83 10.84
N LEU A 57 11.72 -0.49 9.65
CA LEU A 57 10.59 -1.18 9.01
C LEU A 57 10.86 -2.68 8.83
N LYS A 58 12.10 -3.05 8.51
CA LYS A 58 12.47 -4.45 8.29
C LYS A 58 12.19 -5.34 9.50
N GLY A 59 12.39 -4.83 10.70
CA GLY A 59 12.10 -5.57 11.95
C GLY A 59 10.61 -5.72 12.24
N ARG A 60 9.75 -4.93 11.58
CA ARG A 60 8.30 -4.94 11.78
C ARG A 60 7.52 -5.59 10.63
N ILE A 61 8.17 -5.92 9.52
CA ILE A 61 7.48 -6.39 8.30
C ILE A 61 6.66 -7.66 8.52
N SER A 62 7.02 -8.49 9.50
CA SER A 62 6.25 -9.68 9.86
C SER A 62 4.86 -9.37 10.43
N GLU A 63 4.66 -8.17 10.96
CA GLU A 63 3.42 -7.72 11.56
C GLU A 63 2.57 -6.86 10.60
N VAL A 64 3.13 -6.43 9.48
CA VAL A 64 2.49 -5.54 8.51
C VAL A 64 1.55 -6.35 7.61
N ASP A 65 0.32 -5.91 7.44
CA ASP A 65 -0.63 -6.54 6.51
C ASP A 65 -0.54 -5.91 5.12
N VAL A 66 -0.35 -4.59 5.06
CA VAL A 66 -0.28 -3.82 3.82
C VAL A 66 0.92 -2.87 3.86
N LEU A 67 1.72 -2.86 2.80
CA LEU A 67 2.78 -1.89 2.59
C LEU A 67 2.50 -1.12 1.31
N ILE A 68 2.37 0.20 1.43
CA ILE A 68 2.18 1.12 0.32
C ILE A 68 3.49 1.91 0.16
N SER A 69 4.13 1.80 -1.00
CA SER A 69 5.34 2.57 -1.31
C SER A 69 5.03 3.68 -2.30
N ALA A 70 5.35 4.89 -1.92
CA ALA A 70 5.06 6.11 -2.69
C ALA A 70 6.18 7.14 -2.50
N THR A 71 7.40 6.76 -2.87
CA THR A 71 8.58 7.63 -2.75
C THR A 71 9.02 8.17 -4.11
N SER A 72 9.97 9.08 -4.09
CA SER A 72 10.68 9.57 -5.28
C SER A 72 12.07 8.95 -5.40
N SER A 73 12.28 7.75 -4.89
CA SER A 73 13.55 7.05 -5.01
C SER A 73 13.86 6.72 -6.47
N PRO A 74 15.07 6.95 -6.96
CA PRO A 74 15.45 6.55 -8.31
C PRO A 74 15.78 5.06 -8.43
N HIS A 75 15.75 4.31 -7.33
CA HIS A 75 16.12 2.90 -7.25
C HIS A 75 15.07 2.12 -6.43
N PHE A 76 15.00 0.81 -6.68
CA PHE A 76 14.20 -0.07 -5.85
C PHE A 76 14.62 0.01 -4.38
N LEU A 77 13.64 0.20 -3.51
CA LEU A 77 13.81 0.17 -2.06
C LEU A 77 13.62 -1.24 -1.50
N PHE A 78 12.79 -2.03 -2.18
CA PHE A 78 12.37 -3.35 -1.76
C PHE A 78 12.57 -4.37 -2.87
N ASP A 79 13.20 -5.47 -2.55
CA ASP A 79 13.40 -6.63 -3.40
C ASP A 79 12.99 -7.92 -2.66
N GLN A 80 12.99 -9.04 -3.35
CA GLN A 80 12.70 -10.34 -2.75
C GLN A 80 13.61 -10.63 -1.55
N SER A 81 14.88 -10.23 -1.60
CA SER A 81 15.85 -10.50 -0.53
C SER A 81 15.54 -9.71 0.73
N TYR A 82 14.99 -8.50 0.58
CA TYR A 82 14.53 -7.68 1.70
C TYR A 82 13.48 -8.42 2.52
N PHE A 83 12.45 -8.92 1.85
CA PHE A 83 11.33 -9.60 2.51
C PHE A 83 11.72 -10.97 3.05
N ARG A 84 12.48 -11.77 2.32
CA ARG A 84 12.99 -13.09 2.81
C ARG A 84 13.83 -12.97 4.07
N LYS A 85 14.63 -11.93 4.19
CA LYS A 85 15.46 -11.69 5.39
C LYS A 85 14.63 -11.15 6.56
N ALA A 86 13.50 -10.52 6.29
CA ALA A 86 12.62 -9.98 7.32
C ALA A 86 11.66 -11.04 7.87
N VAL A 87 11.23 -11.98 7.01
CA VAL A 87 10.21 -12.98 7.34
C VAL A 87 10.59 -14.34 6.76
N SER A 88 10.86 -15.31 7.61
CA SER A 88 11.15 -16.67 7.19
C SER A 88 9.91 -17.44 6.76
N ARG A 89 8.76 -17.16 7.37
CA ARG A 89 7.45 -17.75 7.06
C ARG A 89 6.35 -16.80 7.47
N ARG A 90 5.29 -16.75 6.65
CA ARG A 90 4.13 -15.93 6.90
C ARG A 90 2.86 -16.75 6.65
N GLU A 91 1.88 -16.64 7.54
CA GLU A 91 0.59 -17.33 7.43
C GLU A 91 -0.43 -16.49 6.66
N LYS A 92 -0.38 -15.17 6.83
CA LYS A 92 -1.23 -14.22 6.10
C LYS A 92 -0.46 -13.60 4.94
N PRO A 93 -1.11 -13.28 3.80
CA PRO A 93 -0.46 -12.57 2.72
C PRO A 93 0.00 -11.18 3.14
N LEU A 94 1.07 -10.69 2.52
CA LEU A 94 1.48 -9.29 2.57
C LEU A 94 1.07 -8.62 1.27
N TYR A 95 0.20 -7.63 1.37
CA TYR A 95 -0.21 -6.82 0.23
C TYR A 95 0.80 -5.69 0.04
N LEU A 96 1.36 -5.60 -1.15
CA LEU A 96 2.28 -4.54 -1.56
C LEU A 96 1.60 -3.67 -2.61
N TYR A 97 1.58 -2.36 -2.40
CA TYR A 97 1.12 -1.37 -3.37
C TYR A 97 2.30 -0.47 -3.74
N ASP A 98 2.78 -0.60 -4.97
CA ASP A 98 3.83 0.27 -5.51
C ASP A 98 3.21 1.43 -6.29
N LEU A 99 3.07 2.56 -5.63
CA LEU A 99 2.52 3.80 -6.18
C LEU A 99 3.62 4.79 -6.58
N ALA A 100 4.88 4.34 -6.55
CA ALA A 100 6.04 5.18 -6.89
C ALA A 100 6.32 5.20 -8.40
N MET A 101 6.85 6.33 -8.86
CA MET A 101 7.37 6.46 -10.22
C MET A 101 8.71 7.22 -10.18
N PRO A 102 9.84 6.55 -10.49
CA PRO A 102 9.98 5.14 -10.85
C PRO A 102 9.63 4.21 -9.68
N ARG A 103 9.45 2.91 -9.97
CA ARG A 103 9.03 1.89 -9.00
C ARG A 103 9.98 1.78 -7.81
N ASP A 104 9.41 1.65 -6.62
CA ASP A 104 10.13 1.38 -5.37
C ASP A 104 10.32 -0.13 -5.12
N ILE A 105 9.44 -0.98 -5.67
CA ILE A 105 9.39 -2.41 -5.42
C ILE A 105 9.83 -3.18 -6.66
N ASN A 106 10.88 -4.00 -6.51
CA ASN A 106 11.31 -4.89 -7.58
C ASN A 106 10.27 -5.99 -7.82
N PRO A 107 9.84 -6.25 -9.07
CA PRO A 107 8.88 -7.30 -9.40
C PRO A 107 9.29 -8.71 -8.94
N ASP A 108 10.57 -8.95 -8.63
CA ASP A 108 11.04 -10.25 -8.12
C ASP A 108 10.38 -10.68 -6.79
N VAL A 109 9.72 -9.74 -6.08
CA VAL A 109 8.96 -10.04 -4.86
C VAL A 109 7.79 -10.98 -5.13
N GLU A 110 7.26 -11.03 -6.36
CA GLU A 110 6.18 -11.94 -6.77
C GLU A 110 6.60 -13.42 -6.70
N ASN A 111 7.90 -13.71 -6.64
CA ASN A 111 8.40 -15.07 -6.38
C ASN A 111 8.19 -15.53 -4.92
N LEU A 112 7.68 -14.67 -4.06
CA LEU A 112 7.28 -15.01 -2.69
C LEU A 112 5.78 -15.35 -2.68
N SER A 113 5.44 -16.61 -2.44
CA SER A 113 4.05 -17.10 -2.50
C SER A 113 3.08 -16.42 -1.51
N TRP A 114 3.61 -15.69 -0.53
CA TRP A 114 2.84 -14.94 0.46
C TRP A 114 2.82 -13.43 0.20
N VAL A 115 3.31 -12.98 -0.97
CA VAL A 115 3.27 -11.59 -1.40
C VAL A 115 2.25 -11.42 -2.51
N ILE A 116 1.46 -10.37 -2.44
CA ILE A 116 0.56 -9.91 -3.49
C ILE A 116 1.00 -8.50 -3.86
N LEU A 117 1.53 -8.33 -5.07
CA LEU A 117 2.01 -7.04 -5.56
C LEU A 117 0.98 -6.39 -6.47
N ASN A 118 0.57 -5.18 -6.11
CA ASN A 118 -0.20 -4.27 -6.94
C ASN A 118 0.67 -3.04 -7.28
N ASN A 119 0.52 -2.52 -8.47
CA ASN A 119 1.21 -1.32 -8.93
C ASN A 119 0.25 -0.38 -9.66
N LEU A 120 0.72 0.80 -10.09
CA LEU A 120 -0.12 1.77 -10.78
C LEU A 120 -0.80 1.19 -12.01
N GLU A 121 -0.15 0.32 -12.76
CA GLU A 121 -0.71 -0.28 -13.98
C GLU A 121 -1.89 -1.22 -13.64
N THR A 122 -1.78 -2.01 -12.58
CA THR A 122 -2.89 -2.85 -12.10
C THR A 122 -4.04 -2.02 -11.55
N LEU A 123 -3.74 -0.93 -10.86
CA LEU A 123 -4.75 -0.01 -10.32
C LEU A 123 -5.46 0.80 -11.42
N GLU A 124 -4.77 1.20 -12.48
CA GLU A 124 -5.39 1.85 -13.64
C GLU A 124 -6.48 0.97 -14.26
N VAL A 125 -6.26 -0.34 -14.37
CA VAL A 125 -7.27 -1.29 -14.88
C VAL A 125 -8.50 -1.32 -13.96
N VAL A 126 -8.30 -1.28 -12.65
CA VAL A 126 -9.38 -1.24 -11.65
C VAL A 126 -10.12 0.09 -11.73
N ILE A 127 -9.39 1.20 -11.82
CA ILE A 127 -9.94 2.54 -11.99
C ILE A 127 -10.75 2.65 -13.28
N ASP A 128 -10.24 2.13 -14.39
CA ASP A 128 -10.95 2.13 -15.68
C ASP A 128 -12.22 1.29 -15.63
N ALA A 129 -12.21 0.15 -14.96
CA ALA A 129 -13.38 -0.68 -14.75
C ALA A 129 -14.45 0.04 -13.89
N TYR A 130 -14.00 0.77 -12.87
CA TYR A 130 -14.86 1.57 -12.00
C TYR A 130 -15.45 2.77 -12.73
N ASN A 131 -14.64 3.45 -13.54
CA ASN A 131 -14.96 4.67 -14.27
C ASN A 131 -15.79 4.46 -15.54
N LYS A 132 -15.83 3.27 -16.10
CA LYS A 132 -16.75 2.94 -17.22
C LYS A 132 -18.23 3.14 -16.87
N ASN A 133 -18.54 3.28 -15.58
CA ASN A 133 -19.88 3.54 -15.07
C ASN A 133 -20.16 5.03 -14.79
N GLN A 134 -19.16 5.91 -14.91
CA GLN A 134 -19.35 7.35 -14.73
C GLN A 134 -18.68 8.12 -15.87
N SER A 135 -19.42 9.09 -16.47
CA SER A 135 -18.92 9.95 -17.56
C SER A 135 -17.75 10.79 -17.07
N ILE A 136 -16.53 10.48 -17.52
CA ILE A 136 -15.31 11.16 -17.07
C ILE A 136 -15.03 12.35 -17.97
N SER A 137 -15.08 13.53 -17.38
CA SER A 137 -14.34 14.70 -17.82
C SER A 137 -12.88 14.57 -17.34
N VAL A 138 -11.95 15.08 -18.14
CA VAL A 138 -10.50 15.09 -17.88
C VAL A 138 -10.20 15.41 -16.42
N LEU A 139 -9.79 14.40 -15.65
CA LEU A 139 -9.42 14.59 -14.26
C LEU A 139 -8.03 15.26 -14.19
N LEU A 140 -7.89 16.24 -13.33
CA LEU A 140 -6.59 16.83 -12.98
C LEU A 140 -5.73 15.78 -12.28
N ALA A 141 -4.39 15.89 -12.37
CA ALA A 141 -3.47 14.90 -11.78
C ALA A 141 -3.71 14.66 -10.27
N GLU A 142 -4.16 15.67 -9.55
CA GLU A 142 -4.53 15.56 -8.12
C GLU A 142 -5.75 14.68 -7.91
N GLU A 143 -6.77 14.80 -8.74
CA GLU A 143 -7.98 13.97 -8.68
C GLU A 143 -7.68 12.49 -8.99
N ILE A 144 -6.75 12.22 -9.90
CA ILE A 144 -6.30 10.85 -10.19
C ILE A 144 -5.62 10.24 -8.96
N ILE A 145 -4.78 11.01 -8.27
CA ILE A 145 -4.11 10.54 -7.04
C ILE A 145 -5.13 10.26 -5.93
N GLU A 146 -6.13 11.13 -5.77
CA GLU A 146 -7.21 10.94 -4.81
C GLU A 146 -7.99 9.67 -5.10
N GLU A 147 -8.29 9.41 -6.38
CA GLU A 147 -8.98 8.20 -6.80
C GLU A 147 -8.15 6.94 -6.57
N ILE A 148 -6.85 6.97 -6.87
CA ILE A 148 -5.93 5.86 -6.58
C ILE A 148 -5.94 5.53 -5.09
N VAL A 149 -5.83 6.54 -4.22
CA VAL A 149 -5.84 6.36 -2.77
C VAL A 149 -7.17 5.77 -2.31
N ARG A 150 -8.29 6.25 -2.85
CA ARG A 150 -9.63 5.75 -2.53
C ARG A 150 -9.78 4.27 -2.91
N VAL A 151 -9.38 3.91 -4.13
CA VAL A 151 -9.41 2.51 -4.60
C VAL A 151 -8.54 1.61 -3.74
N CYS A 152 -7.31 2.04 -3.41
CA CYS A 152 -6.44 1.29 -2.51
C CYS A 152 -7.10 1.05 -1.14
N ILE A 153 -7.73 2.07 -0.56
CA ILE A 153 -8.41 1.96 0.74
C ILE A 153 -9.57 0.95 0.66
N GLU A 154 -10.39 1.03 -0.39
CA GLU A 154 -11.51 0.12 -0.62
C GLU A 154 -11.04 -1.32 -0.82
N GLU A 155 -10.02 -1.57 -1.66
CA GLU A 155 -9.45 -2.90 -1.86
C GLU A 155 -8.86 -3.49 -0.57
N ILE A 156 -8.08 -2.70 0.17
CA ILE A 156 -7.51 -3.11 1.46
C ILE A 156 -8.65 -3.49 2.42
N TYR A 157 -9.76 -2.73 2.40
CA TYR A 157 -10.90 -2.99 3.26
C TYR A 157 -11.63 -4.26 2.88
N GLU A 158 -11.88 -4.48 1.59
CA GLU A 158 -12.60 -5.65 1.09
C GLU A 158 -11.77 -6.93 1.22
N ASP A 159 -10.49 -6.91 0.85
CA ASP A 159 -9.60 -8.06 0.92
C ASP A 159 -9.13 -8.36 2.35
N GLY A 160 -8.92 -7.35 3.16
CA GLY A 160 -8.65 -7.52 4.59
C GLY A 160 -9.80 -8.19 5.35
N PHE A 161 -11.00 -8.22 4.76
CA PHE A 161 -12.18 -8.93 5.30
C PHE A 161 -12.24 -10.40 4.88
N LYS A 162 -11.64 -10.75 3.73
CA LYS A 162 -11.66 -12.12 3.17
C LYS A 162 -10.52 -13.01 3.68
N VAL A 163 -9.68 -12.55 4.58
CA VAL A 163 -8.54 -13.32 5.15
C VAL A 163 -9.02 -14.42 6.12
N GLY A 164 -10.01 -15.19 5.70
CA GLY A 164 -10.41 -16.46 6.31
C GLY A 164 -10.41 -17.63 5.32
N ASP A 165 -10.42 -17.37 4.01
CA ASP A 165 -10.43 -18.41 2.97
C ASP A 165 -9.37 -18.12 1.90
N ALA A 166 -8.57 -19.15 1.65
CA ALA A 166 -7.47 -19.27 0.70
C ALA A 166 -7.38 -18.21 -0.42
N ALA A 167 -6.25 -17.50 -0.45
CA ALA A 167 -5.84 -16.58 -1.49
C ALA A 167 -5.95 -17.22 -2.90
N GLN A 168 -6.97 -16.83 -3.65
CA GLN A 168 -6.94 -16.93 -5.10
C GLN A 168 -6.65 -15.54 -5.66
N PRO A 169 -5.71 -15.40 -6.60
CA PRO A 169 -5.54 -14.13 -7.30
C PRO A 169 -6.86 -13.78 -7.98
N LEU A 170 -7.26 -12.50 -7.88
CA LEU A 170 -8.45 -11.96 -8.53
C LEU A 170 -8.41 -12.27 -10.02
N SER A 171 -9.12 -13.32 -10.44
CA SER A 171 -9.38 -13.57 -11.85
C SER A 171 -10.47 -12.62 -12.30
N TYR A 172 -10.09 -11.51 -12.92
CA TYR A 172 -11.04 -10.64 -13.59
C TYR A 172 -11.74 -11.45 -14.68
N LYS A 173 -13.00 -11.77 -14.48
CA LYS A 173 -13.86 -12.32 -15.52
C LYS A 173 -14.11 -11.20 -16.53
N THR A 174 -13.38 -11.23 -17.63
CA THR A 174 -13.79 -10.55 -18.85
C THR A 174 -15.06 -11.20 -19.35
N SER A 175 -16.15 -10.47 -19.29
CA SER A 175 -17.40 -10.78 -20.02
C SER A 175 -17.65 -9.64 -20.98
#